data_800f786d6fed0fb8efba2642dd081ede
#
_entry.id   800f786d6fed0fb8efba2642dd081ede
#
_cell.length_a   1.000
_cell.length_b   1.000
_cell.length_c   1.000
_cell.angle_alpha   90.00
_cell.angle_beta   90.00
_cell.angle_gamma   90.00
#
_symmetry.space_group_name_H-M   'P 1'
#
loop_
_entity.id
_entity.type
_entity.pdbx_description
1 polymer ?
#
loop_
_entity_poly.entity_id
_entity_poly.type
_entity_poly.pdbx_seq_one_letter_code
_entity_poly.pdbx_strand_id
1 'polypeptide(L)'
;MKTLRVASYNIHKAVGTDRRRMPERVLEVLGEIDADIVALQEADMRFGIRSAAIPPRMLESHSGYKAVPLDVQADSMGWHGNAILVRKDAEIDAHDVLHIPYLEPRGATMAQVTLGGTTVRVFGMHLDLSGLWRRRQAAAVINAAAQGEAMPTILMGDLNEWSAGRGCLADFARHYSFAPCGRSFHARAPVAQLDRIMHCDRLTLVECGVHMSAAARKASDHLPIWAEFRL
;
A
#
# COMPACT_ATOMS: atom_id res chain seq x y z
N MET A 1 -5.01 22.79 11.31
CA MET A 1 -5.48 21.41 11.37
C MET A 1 -4.43 20.56 10.73
N LYS A 2 -4.09 19.42 11.32
CA LYS A 2 -3.04 18.54 10.82
C LYS A 2 -3.62 17.60 9.78
N THR A 3 -2.95 17.44 8.66
CA THR A 3 -3.31 16.49 7.62
C THR A 3 -2.30 15.34 7.58
N LEU A 4 -2.75 14.18 7.14
CA LEU A 4 -1.97 12.98 6.89
C LEU A 4 -2.16 12.61 5.43
N ARG A 5 -1.07 12.56 4.67
CA ARG A 5 -1.08 12.07 3.29
C ARG A 5 -0.56 10.64 3.24
N VAL A 6 -1.37 9.75 2.67
CA VAL A 6 -0.99 8.34 2.46
C VAL A 6 -1.01 7.99 0.98
N ALA A 7 -0.22 6.99 0.59
CA ALA A 7 -0.21 6.48 -0.77
C ALA A 7 -0.18 4.95 -0.82
N SER A 8 -0.74 4.38 -1.87
CA SER A 8 -0.59 2.96 -2.23
C SER A 8 0.02 2.84 -3.61
N TYR A 9 1.03 1.99 -3.77
CA TYR A 9 1.74 1.84 -5.01
C TYR A 9 2.21 0.40 -5.25
N ASN A 10 1.61 -0.28 -6.22
CA ASN A 10 2.17 -1.52 -6.74
C ASN A 10 3.36 -1.17 -7.65
N ILE A 11 4.57 -1.50 -7.21
CA ILE A 11 5.83 -1.11 -7.87
C ILE A 11 6.34 -2.14 -8.89
N HIS A 12 5.59 -3.23 -9.09
CA HIS A 12 5.93 -4.27 -10.07
C HIS A 12 7.41 -4.71 -9.99
N LYS A 13 7.95 -4.91 -8.78
CA LYS A 13 9.36 -5.28 -8.55
C LYS A 13 10.37 -4.27 -9.12
N ALA A 14 9.97 -3.00 -9.20
CA ALA A 14 10.69 -1.90 -9.85
C ALA A 14 10.94 -2.13 -11.36
N VAL A 15 10.09 -2.94 -12.02
CA VAL A 15 10.12 -3.16 -13.45
C VAL A 15 9.14 -2.20 -14.13
N GLY A 16 9.67 -1.30 -14.91
CA GLY A 16 8.88 -0.29 -15.59
C GLY A 16 8.11 -0.82 -16.81
N THR A 17 7.25 0.04 -17.38
CA THR A 17 6.49 -0.26 -18.61
C THR A 17 7.38 -0.47 -19.84
N ASP A 18 8.66 -0.13 -19.77
CA ASP A 18 9.71 -0.41 -20.74
C ASP A 18 10.43 -1.75 -20.48
N ARG A 19 9.95 -2.54 -19.51
CA ARG A 19 10.51 -3.81 -19.06
C ARG A 19 11.93 -3.71 -18.46
N ARG A 20 12.37 -2.52 -18.08
CA ARG A 20 13.64 -2.31 -17.39
C ARG A 20 13.42 -2.21 -15.90
N ARG A 21 14.22 -2.91 -15.11
CA ARG A 21 14.21 -2.78 -13.66
C ARG A 21 15.07 -1.57 -13.27
N MET A 22 14.42 -0.57 -12.67
CA MET A 22 15.06 0.69 -12.25
C MET A 22 14.42 1.20 -10.95
N PRO A 23 14.90 0.76 -9.78
CA PRO A 23 14.38 1.19 -8.48
C PRO A 23 14.43 2.71 -8.28
N GLU A 24 15.37 3.39 -8.90
CA GLU A 24 15.52 4.86 -8.85
C GLU A 24 14.26 5.58 -9.30
N ARG A 25 13.57 5.05 -10.33
CA ARG A 25 12.31 5.62 -10.82
C ARG A 25 11.20 5.53 -9.77
N VAL A 26 11.18 4.45 -9.00
CA VAL A 26 10.19 4.29 -7.91
C VAL A 26 10.45 5.33 -6.83
N LEU A 27 11.74 5.55 -6.46
CA LEU A 27 12.11 6.57 -5.48
C LEU A 27 11.79 7.99 -5.96
N GLU A 28 11.98 8.28 -7.26
CA GLU A 28 11.58 9.55 -7.88
C GLU A 28 10.06 9.77 -7.70
N VAL A 29 9.25 8.76 -8.04
CA VAL A 29 7.78 8.81 -7.90
C VAL A 29 7.35 8.97 -6.45
N LEU A 30 7.99 8.27 -5.50
CA LEU A 30 7.73 8.45 -4.08
C LEU A 30 8.04 9.87 -3.59
N GLY A 31 9.12 10.47 -4.11
CA GLY A 31 9.47 11.86 -3.84
C GLY A 31 8.47 12.86 -4.42
N GLU A 32 7.91 12.59 -5.60
CA GLU A 32 6.88 13.44 -6.21
C GLU A 32 5.54 13.41 -5.43
N ILE A 33 5.16 12.24 -4.88
CA ILE A 33 3.91 12.08 -4.12
C ILE A 33 4.04 12.71 -2.74
N ASP A 34 5.21 12.62 -2.13
CA ASP A 34 5.56 13.17 -0.83
C ASP A 34 4.57 12.79 0.28
N ALA A 35 4.17 11.51 0.32
CA ALA A 35 3.25 10.99 1.33
C ALA A 35 3.95 10.76 2.68
N ASP A 36 3.20 10.77 3.77
CA ASP A 36 3.73 10.46 5.10
C ASP A 36 3.89 8.96 5.31
N ILE A 37 2.95 8.17 4.75
CA ILE A 37 2.95 6.71 4.82
C ILE A 37 2.64 6.15 3.43
N VAL A 38 3.38 5.14 3.00
CA VAL A 38 3.20 4.46 1.71
C VAL A 38 3.07 2.95 1.91
N ALA A 39 2.01 2.35 1.37
CA ALA A 39 1.94 0.90 1.22
C ALA A 39 2.42 0.51 -0.18
N LEU A 40 3.46 -0.29 -0.25
CA LEU A 40 3.98 -0.85 -1.48
C LEU A 40 3.47 -2.28 -1.68
N GLN A 41 3.18 -2.62 -2.93
CA GLN A 41 2.93 -3.99 -3.37
C GLN A 41 4.00 -4.39 -4.39
N GLU A 42 4.26 -5.67 -4.49
CA GLU A 42 5.35 -6.24 -5.27
C GLU A 42 6.72 -5.63 -4.95
N ALA A 43 6.93 -5.29 -3.67
CA ALA A 43 8.15 -4.69 -3.16
C ALA A 43 9.32 -5.69 -3.01
N ASP A 44 9.06 -6.99 -3.19
CA ASP A 44 10.05 -8.06 -3.13
C ASP A 44 10.02 -8.92 -4.40
N MET A 45 11.14 -9.54 -4.71
CA MET A 45 11.22 -10.52 -5.79
C MET A 45 10.36 -11.74 -5.45
N ARG A 46 9.69 -12.32 -6.46
CA ARG A 46 8.71 -13.39 -6.23
C ARG A 46 9.32 -14.72 -5.84
N PHE A 47 10.55 -15.00 -6.30
CA PHE A 47 11.22 -16.30 -6.18
C PHE A 47 12.58 -16.18 -5.47
N GLY A 48 13.11 -17.30 -5.01
CA GLY A 48 14.38 -17.39 -4.32
C GLY A 48 14.34 -16.76 -2.93
N ILE A 49 15.36 -16.01 -2.57
CA ILE A 49 15.49 -15.33 -1.27
C ILE A 49 14.54 -14.15 -1.10
N ARG A 50 13.69 -13.87 -2.09
CA ARG A 50 12.71 -12.76 -2.11
C ARG A 50 13.33 -11.41 -1.74
N SER A 51 14.48 -11.11 -2.32
CA SER A 51 15.18 -9.85 -2.05
C SER A 51 14.30 -8.64 -2.39
N ALA A 52 14.50 -7.57 -1.65
CA ALA A 52 13.82 -6.30 -1.84
C ALA A 52 13.99 -5.77 -3.28
N ALA A 53 12.90 -5.29 -3.87
CA ALA A 53 12.92 -4.69 -5.20
C ALA A 53 13.69 -3.36 -5.22
N ILE A 54 13.62 -2.61 -4.12
CA ILE A 54 14.43 -1.42 -3.85
C ILE A 54 15.48 -1.81 -2.82
N PRO A 55 16.78 -1.74 -3.14
CA PRO A 55 17.82 -2.06 -2.17
C PRO A 55 17.68 -1.19 -0.90
N PRO A 56 17.74 -1.77 0.32
CA PRO A 56 17.54 -1.02 1.57
C PRO A 56 18.45 0.22 1.69
N ARG A 57 19.73 0.08 1.32
CA ARG A 57 20.67 1.21 1.31
C ARG A 57 20.25 2.34 0.38
N MET A 58 19.63 2.00 -0.77
CA MET A 58 19.14 3.00 -1.72
C MET A 58 17.93 3.72 -1.15
N LEU A 59 16.98 3.01 -0.54
CA LEU A 59 15.84 3.62 0.15
C LEU A 59 16.32 4.58 1.23
N GLU A 60 17.27 4.14 2.06
CA GLU A 60 17.78 4.92 3.18
C GLU A 60 18.52 6.20 2.72
N SER A 61 19.37 6.10 1.69
CA SER A 61 20.23 7.20 1.26
C SER A 61 19.59 8.15 0.24
N HIS A 62 18.61 7.68 -0.54
CA HIS A 62 18.03 8.43 -1.66
C HIS A 62 16.53 8.74 -1.49
N SER A 63 15.97 8.50 -0.31
CA SER A 63 14.59 8.87 -0.03
C SER A 63 14.40 9.46 1.38
N GLY A 64 13.26 10.11 1.60
CA GLY A 64 12.81 10.57 2.92
C GLY A 64 12.17 9.47 3.78
N TYR A 65 12.22 8.20 3.33
CA TYR A 65 11.49 7.09 3.93
C TYR A 65 12.39 6.09 4.63
N LYS A 66 11.81 5.38 5.59
CA LYS A 66 12.28 4.12 6.15
C LYS A 66 11.20 3.06 6.03
N ALA A 67 11.59 1.79 5.84
CA ALA A 67 10.65 0.67 5.84
C ALA A 67 10.28 0.30 7.27
N VAL A 68 9.02 -0.12 7.47
CA VAL A 68 8.60 -0.76 8.73
C VAL A 68 9.32 -2.10 8.83
N PRO A 69 10.03 -2.39 9.94
CA PRO A 69 10.86 -3.59 10.08
C PRO A 69 10.00 -4.81 10.39
N LEU A 70 9.46 -5.45 9.36
CA LEU A 70 8.62 -6.65 9.54
C LEU A 70 9.44 -7.91 9.89
N ASP A 71 10.75 -7.91 9.61
CA ASP A 71 11.76 -8.91 10.02
C ASP A 71 11.42 -10.39 9.73
N VAL A 72 10.62 -10.62 8.70
CA VAL A 72 10.15 -11.97 8.35
C VAL A 72 11.14 -12.73 7.45
N GLN A 73 11.92 -12.00 6.64
CA GLN A 73 12.97 -12.54 5.77
C GLN A 73 14.12 -11.54 5.64
N ALA A 74 15.35 -12.00 5.83
CA ALA A 74 16.55 -11.16 5.94
C ALA A 74 16.78 -10.17 4.78
N ASP A 75 16.42 -10.55 3.55
CA ASP A 75 16.66 -9.72 2.36
C ASP A 75 15.39 -9.09 1.79
N SER A 76 14.23 -9.34 2.40
CA SER A 76 12.91 -8.82 2.00
C SER A 76 12.67 -7.44 2.61
N MET A 77 11.96 -6.58 1.90
CA MET A 77 11.47 -5.32 2.46
C MET A 77 10.19 -5.50 3.28
N GLY A 78 9.45 -6.60 3.03
CA GLY A 78 8.14 -6.77 3.61
C GLY A 78 7.69 -8.23 3.73
N TRP A 79 6.39 -8.45 3.62
CA TRP A 79 5.75 -9.75 3.68
C TRP A 79 5.00 -10.08 2.40
N HIS A 80 5.41 -11.15 1.70
CA HIS A 80 4.84 -11.52 0.40
C HIS A 80 4.75 -10.36 -0.60
N GLY A 81 5.78 -9.50 -0.61
CA GLY A 81 5.86 -8.33 -1.47
C GLY A 81 5.07 -7.10 -0.98
N ASN A 82 4.44 -7.17 0.19
CA ASN A 82 3.82 -6.00 0.81
C ASN A 82 4.78 -5.37 1.80
N ALA A 83 5.01 -4.07 1.66
CA ALA A 83 5.82 -3.29 2.58
C ALA A 83 5.11 -1.98 2.93
N ILE A 84 5.37 -1.47 4.13
CA ILE A 84 4.94 -0.14 4.55
C ILE A 84 6.18 0.72 4.72
N LEU A 85 6.18 1.87 4.05
CA LEU A 85 7.18 2.91 4.22
C LEU A 85 6.57 4.05 5.02
N VAL A 86 7.38 4.64 5.89
CA VAL A 86 7.01 5.83 6.66
C VAL A 86 8.11 6.88 6.52
N ARG A 87 7.79 8.16 6.72
CA ARG A 87 8.81 9.18 6.82
C ARG A 87 9.81 8.85 7.90
N LYS A 88 11.06 9.28 7.74
CA LYS A 88 12.15 8.96 8.69
C LYS A 88 11.89 9.47 10.10
N ASP A 89 11.20 10.59 10.25
CA ASP A 89 10.83 11.21 11.52
C ASP A 89 9.57 10.61 12.17
N ALA A 90 8.86 9.71 11.48
CA ALA A 90 7.72 9.01 12.05
C ALA A 90 8.17 7.97 13.10
N GLU A 91 7.39 7.82 14.16
CA GLU A 91 7.57 6.74 15.14
C GLU A 91 6.74 5.52 14.72
N ILE A 92 7.34 4.33 14.82
CA ILE A 92 6.66 3.06 14.55
C ILE A 92 6.39 2.40 15.90
N ASP A 93 5.12 2.45 16.34
CA ASP A 93 4.73 1.99 17.68
C ASP A 93 4.49 0.48 17.72
N ALA A 94 3.94 -0.08 16.62
CA ALA A 94 3.71 -1.49 16.47
C ALA A 94 3.68 -1.89 14.99
N HIS A 95 3.97 -3.12 14.69
CA HIS A 95 3.85 -3.69 13.34
C HIS A 95 3.59 -5.18 13.41
N ASP A 96 2.97 -5.73 12.36
CA ASP A 96 2.69 -7.16 12.26
C ASP A 96 2.49 -7.57 10.80
N VAL A 97 2.61 -8.86 10.54
CA VAL A 97 2.25 -9.50 9.29
C VAL A 97 0.94 -10.26 9.45
N LEU A 98 0.01 -10.08 8.53
CA LEU A 98 -1.25 -10.81 8.58
C LEU A 98 -1.16 -12.09 7.74
N HIS A 99 -1.32 -13.23 8.41
CA HIS A 99 -1.47 -14.52 7.75
C HIS A 99 -2.89 -14.67 7.22
N ILE A 100 -3.12 -14.15 6.02
CA ILE A 100 -4.41 -14.26 5.33
C ILE A 100 -4.47 -15.53 4.48
N PRO A 101 -5.63 -16.18 4.30
CA PRO A 101 -5.76 -17.36 3.44
C PRO A 101 -5.43 -16.99 1.99
N TYR A 102 -4.66 -17.83 1.28
CA TYR A 102 -4.23 -17.52 -0.09
C TYR A 102 -4.20 -18.77 -0.99
N LEU A 103 -4.38 -18.55 -2.28
CA LEU A 103 -4.08 -19.51 -3.34
C LEU A 103 -2.68 -19.24 -3.91
N GLU A 104 -2.36 -17.98 -4.15
CA GLU A 104 -1.01 -17.50 -4.45
C GLU A 104 -0.40 -16.83 -3.20
N PRO A 105 0.93 -16.77 -3.06
CA PRO A 105 1.59 -16.09 -1.96
C PRO A 105 1.24 -14.59 -1.94
N ARG A 106 0.14 -14.27 -1.30
CA ARG A 106 -0.38 -12.93 -1.07
C ARG A 106 -0.43 -12.67 0.43
N GLY A 107 -0.44 -11.42 0.84
CA GLY A 107 -0.37 -11.07 2.25
C GLY A 107 -0.93 -9.69 2.53
N ALA A 108 -0.99 -9.39 3.80
CA ALA A 108 -1.22 -8.04 4.31
C ALA A 108 -0.24 -7.77 5.45
N THR A 109 0.08 -6.51 5.64
CA THR A 109 0.95 -6.00 6.69
C THR A 109 0.24 -4.92 7.46
N MET A 110 0.58 -4.75 8.73
CA MET A 110 0.03 -3.71 9.58
C MET A 110 1.16 -2.90 10.23
N ALA A 111 0.95 -1.60 10.37
CA ALA A 111 1.78 -0.75 11.22
C ALA A 111 0.90 0.24 11.99
N GLN A 112 1.29 0.52 13.24
CA GLN A 112 0.83 1.68 13.99
C GLN A 112 1.93 2.72 13.93
N VAL A 113 1.59 3.91 13.46
CA VAL A 113 2.56 4.96 13.16
C VAL A 113 2.11 6.26 13.82
N THR A 114 3.00 6.84 14.60
CA THR A 114 2.80 8.15 15.20
C THR A 114 3.53 9.23 14.40
N LEU A 115 2.77 10.20 13.93
CA LEU A 115 3.24 11.37 13.21
C LEU A 115 2.72 12.61 13.90
N GLY A 116 3.69 13.40 14.44
CA GLY A 116 3.40 14.66 15.14
C GLY A 116 2.35 14.53 16.23
N GLY A 117 2.40 13.47 17.02
CA GLY A 117 1.55 13.24 18.18
C GLY A 117 0.20 12.59 17.89
N THR A 118 -0.05 12.14 16.65
CA THR A 118 -1.26 11.37 16.31
C THR A 118 -0.87 10.00 15.79
N THR A 119 -1.40 8.96 16.42
CA THR A 119 -1.19 7.57 16.01
C THR A 119 -2.28 7.13 15.05
N VAL A 120 -1.88 6.50 13.94
CA VAL A 120 -2.77 5.89 12.96
C VAL A 120 -2.39 4.45 12.73
N ARG A 121 -3.37 3.58 12.49
CA ARG A 121 -3.16 2.19 12.10
C ARG A 121 -3.32 2.06 10.59
N VAL A 122 -2.32 1.48 9.94
CA VAL A 122 -2.31 1.31 8.50
C VAL A 122 -2.17 -0.17 8.16
N PHE A 123 -3.00 -0.63 7.22
CA PHE A 123 -2.88 -1.95 6.61
C PHE A 123 -2.49 -1.79 5.15
N GLY A 124 -1.37 -2.41 4.76
CA GLY A 124 -0.95 -2.56 3.38
C GLY A 124 -1.26 -3.98 2.89
N MET A 125 -1.85 -4.14 1.70
CA MET A 125 -2.25 -5.45 1.21
C MET A 125 -2.13 -5.60 -0.30
N HIS A 126 -1.93 -6.84 -0.74
CA HIS A 126 -2.04 -7.25 -2.13
C HIS A 126 -2.89 -8.52 -2.19
N LEU A 127 -4.13 -8.41 -2.66
CA LEU A 127 -5.07 -9.52 -2.65
C LEU A 127 -4.93 -10.44 -3.86
N ASP A 128 -5.53 -11.62 -3.76
CA ASP A 128 -5.46 -12.70 -4.76
C ASP A 128 -6.19 -12.34 -6.07
N LEU A 129 -5.83 -13.01 -7.15
CA LEU A 129 -6.51 -12.88 -8.44
C LEU A 129 -7.88 -13.57 -8.46
N SER A 130 -8.09 -14.56 -7.60
CA SER A 130 -9.36 -15.28 -7.48
C SER A 130 -10.37 -14.52 -6.61
N GLY A 131 -11.57 -14.25 -7.12
CA GLY A 131 -12.63 -13.54 -6.39
C GLY A 131 -13.06 -14.22 -5.09
N LEU A 132 -13.05 -15.57 -5.05
CA LEU A 132 -13.35 -16.32 -3.83
C LEU A 132 -12.30 -16.08 -2.74
N TRP A 133 -11.02 -16.13 -3.12
CA TRP A 133 -9.93 -15.93 -2.19
C TRP A 133 -9.84 -14.47 -1.74
N ARG A 134 -10.05 -13.50 -2.65
CA ARG A 134 -10.14 -12.07 -2.26
C ARG A 134 -11.18 -11.82 -1.17
N ARG A 135 -12.36 -12.44 -1.25
CA ARG A 135 -13.38 -12.28 -0.21
C ARG A 135 -12.98 -12.89 1.13
N ARG A 136 -12.32 -14.07 1.13
CA ARG A 136 -11.76 -14.67 2.34
C ARG A 136 -10.65 -13.81 2.95
N GLN A 137 -9.80 -13.24 2.11
CA GLN A 137 -8.74 -12.33 2.51
C GLN A 137 -9.31 -11.03 3.08
N ALA A 138 -10.31 -10.45 2.43
CA ALA A 138 -10.99 -9.26 2.94
C ALA A 138 -11.59 -9.50 4.34
N ALA A 139 -12.27 -10.63 4.53
CA ALA A 139 -12.80 -10.99 5.84
C ALA A 139 -11.70 -11.11 6.92
N ALA A 140 -10.56 -11.72 6.58
CA ALA A 140 -9.43 -11.83 7.50
C ALA A 140 -8.83 -10.46 7.86
N VAL A 141 -8.65 -9.56 6.88
CA VAL A 141 -8.15 -8.20 7.12
C VAL A 141 -9.13 -7.38 7.94
N ILE A 142 -10.44 -7.44 7.63
CA ILE A 142 -11.50 -6.75 8.40
C ILE A 142 -11.49 -7.20 9.86
N ASN A 143 -11.40 -8.52 10.09
CA ASN A 143 -11.34 -9.07 11.44
C ASN A 143 -10.08 -8.62 12.20
N ALA A 144 -8.92 -8.62 11.54
CA ALA A 144 -7.67 -8.13 12.14
C ALA A 144 -7.76 -6.63 12.47
N ALA A 145 -8.32 -5.83 11.56
CA ALA A 145 -8.46 -4.38 11.76
C ALA A 145 -9.48 -4.02 12.87
N ALA A 146 -10.43 -4.91 13.14
CA ALA A 146 -11.40 -4.75 14.23
C ALA A 146 -10.84 -5.09 15.61
N GLN A 147 -9.66 -5.71 15.68
CA GLN A 147 -9.02 -6.08 16.96
C GLN A 147 -8.26 -4.91 17.58
N GLY A 148 -8.14 -4.94 18.91
CA GLY A 148 -7.38 -3.95 19.68
C GLY A 148 -8.16 -2.65 19.90
N GLU A 149 -7.42 -1.61 20.27
CA GLU A 149 -8.00 -0.31 20.57
C GLU A 149 -8.54 0.39 19.32
N ALA A 150 -9.64 1.11 19.49
CA ALA A 150 -10.25 1.89 18.43
C ALA A 150 -9.39 3.14 18.13
N MET A 151 -8.78 3.18 16.95
CA MET A 151 -7.94 4.29 16.49
C MET A 151 -8.20 4.61 15.02
N PRO A 152 -7.77 5.78 14.54
CA PRO A 152 -7.79 6.10 13.11
C PRO A 152 -7.13 4.98 12.30
N THR A 153 -7.87 4.40 11.35
CA THR A 153 -7.43 3.21 10.60
C THR A 153 -7.60 3.43 9.11
N ILE A 154 -6.55 3.10 8.36
CA ILE A 154 -6.48 3.17 6.90
C ILE A 154 -6.10 1.80 6.35
N LEU A 155 -6.82 1.34 5.35
CA LEU A 155 -6.51 0.12 4.61
C LEU A 155 -6.21 0.50 3.16
N MET A 156 -5.12 0.02 2.60
CA MET A 156 -4.75 0.37 1.23
C MET A 156 -3.96 -0.74 0.54
N GLY A 157 -4.08 -0.78 -0.77
CA GLY A 157 -3.36 -1.77 -1.57
C GLY A 157 -4.00 -2.07 -2.91
N ASP A 158 -3.38 -3.01 -3.61
CA ASP A 158 -3.89 -3.62 -4.82
C ASP A 158 -4.87 -4.75 -4.46
N LEU A 159 -6.14 -4.50 -4.64
CA LEU A 159 -7.19 -5.46 -4.31
C LEU A 159 -7.51 -6.43 -5.46
N ASN A 160 -6.92 -6.24 -6.65
CA ASN A 160 -7.17 -7.06 -7.83
C ASN A 160 -8.66 -7.25 -8.17
N GLU A 161 -9.53 -6.33 -7.71
CA GLU A 161 -10.97 -6.42 -7.94
C GLU A 161 -11.40 -5.51 -9.10
N TRP A 162 -11.83 -6.15 -10.18
CA TRP A 162 -12.26 -5.49 -11.41
C TRP A 162 -13.72 -5.04 -11.37
N SER A 163 -14.54 -5.72 -10.54
CA SER A 163 -15.99 -5.46 -10.48
C SER A 163 -16.28 -4.35 -9.48
N ALA A 164 -16.67 -3.18 -9.97
CA ALA A 164 -17.03 -2.05 -9.10
C ALA A 164 -18.17 -2.41 -8.13
N GLY A 165 -17.96 -2.17 -6.84
CA GLY A 165 -18.95 -2.34 -5.78
C GLY A 165 -19.38 -3.79 -5.50
N ARG A 166 -18.64 -4.78 -5.99
CA ARG A 166 -18.95 -6.21 -5.78
C ARG A 166 -17.75 -6.93 -5.14
N GLY A 167 -17.89 -8.24 -4.89
CA GLY A 167 -16.82 -9.07 -4.35
C GLY A 167 -16.29 -8.53 -3.04
N CYS A 168 -14.97 -8.50 -2.89
CA CYS A 168 -14.32 -8.02 -1.68
C CYS A 168 -14.58 -6.52 -1.42
N LEU A 169 -14.87 -5.71 -2.44
CA LEU A 169 -15.21 -4.29 -2.25
C LEU A 169 -16.52 -4.13 -1.48
N ALA A 170 -17.54 -4.97 -1.77
CA ALA A 170 -18.79 -4.95 -1.02
C ALA A 170 -18.59 -5.41 0.44
N ASP A 171 -17.64 -6.31 0.69
CA ASP A 171 -17.33 -6.74 2.05
C ASP A 171 -16.64 -5.61 2.84
N PHE A 172 -15.66 -4.92 2.27
CA PHE A 172 -15.01 -3.76 2.90
C PHE A 172 -15.96 -2.57 3.09
N ALA A 173 -16.85 -2.29 2.14
CA ALA A 173 -17.76 -1.15 2.18
C ALA A 173 -18.76 -1.17 3.37
N ARG A 174 -18.92 -2.31 4.04
CA ARG A 174 -19.73 -2.43 5.26
C ARG A 174 -19.05 -1.83 6.49
N HIS A 175 -17.75 -1.61 6.43
CA HIS A 175 -16.90 -1.23 7.58
C HIS A 175 -16.07 0.03 7.33
N TYR A 176 -15.78 0.34 6.06
CA TYR A 176 -14.87 1.41 5.65
C TYR A 176 -15.43 2.22 4.50
N SER A 177 -15.11 3.50 4.48
CA SER A 177 -15.34 4.39 3.34
C SER A 177 -14.20 4.30 2.35
N PHE A 178 -14.50 4.37 1.06
CA PHE A 178 -13.49 4.37 -0.01
C PHE A 178 -13.13 5.78 -0.43
N ALA A 179 -11.84 6.11 -0.52
CA ALA A 179 -11.38 7.30 -1.19
C ALA A 179 -11.53 7.12 -2.73
N PRO A 180 -12.24 8.03 -3.43
CA PRO A 180 -12.51 7.88 -4.86
C PRO A 180 -11.31 8.31 -5.72
N CYS A 181 -10.14 7.69 -5.54
CA CYS A 181 -8.87 8.10 -6.15
C CYS A 181 -8.87 8.05 -7.69
N GLY A 182 -9.51 7.04 -8.29
CA GLY A 182 -9.56 6.92 -9.74
C GLY A 182 -8.91 5.64 -10.28
N ARG A 183 -8.70 5.59 -11.60
CA ARG A 183 -8.15 4.42 -12.29
C ARG A 183 -6.62 4.46 -12.27
N SER A 184 -5.99 3.38 -11.81
CA SER A 184 -4.54 3.26 -11.62
C SER A 184 -3.88 2.27 -12.59
N PHE A 185 -4.63 1.33 -13.14
CA PHE A 185 -4.12 0.26 -14.01
C PHE A 185 -4.73 0.33 -15.42
N HIS A 186 -3.99 0.14 -16.46
CA HIS A 186 -2.56 0.03 -16.65
C HIS A 186 -1.94 1.44 -16.78
N ALA A 187 -0.74 1.67 -16.22
CA ALA A 187 -0.12 3.00 -16.12
C ALA A 187 -0.05 3.80 -17.43
N ARG A 188 0.06 3.14 -18.59
CA ARG A 188 0.06 3.81 -19.91
C ARG A 188 -1.33 4.31 -20.34
N ALA A 189 -2.39 3.58 -19.96
CA ALA A 189 -3.78 3.89 -20.29
C ALA A 189 -4.70 3.36 -19.16
N PRO A 190 -4.90 4.12 -18.07
CA PRO A 190 -5.62 3.62 -16.91
C PRO A 190 -7.10 3.36 -17.21
N VAL A 191 -7.48 2.08 -17.16
CA VAL A 191 -8.85 1.62 -17.42
C VAL A 191 -9.51 0.96 -16.21
N ALA A 192 -8.69 0.47 -15.27
CA ALA A 192 -9.16 -0.25 -14.09
C ALA A 192 -8.73 0.44 -12.80
N GLN A 193 -9.60 0.34 -11.81
CA GLN A 193 -9.37 0.77 -10.43
C GLN A 193 -9.04 -0.47 -9.59
N LEU A 194 -7.80 -0.97 -9.61
CA LEU A 194 -7.37 -2.13 -8.85
C LEU A 194 -6.86 -1.75 -7.45
N ASP A 195 -6.22 -0.60 -7.38
CA ASP A 195 -5.68 -0.03 -6.15
C ASP A 195 -6.76 0.75 -5.40
N ARG A 196 -6.80 0.63 -4.07
CA ARG A 196 -7.79 1.27 -3.22
C ARG A 196 -7.14 1.83 -1.96
N ILE A 197 -7.70 2.95 -1.48
CA ILE A 197 -7.50 3.48 -0.14
C ILE A 197 -8.86 3.54 0.54
N MET A 198 -8.95 2.96 1.73
CA MET A 198 -10.16 2.89 2.54
C MET A 198 -9.84 3.42 3.93
N HIS A 199 -10.80 4.03 4.60
CA HIS A 199 -10.62 4.63 5.91
C HIS A 199 -11.82 4.42 6.82
N CYS A 200 -11.60 4.41 8.12
CA CYS A 200 -12.67 4.41 9.12
C CYS A 200 -13.30 5.82 9.26
N ASP A 201 -14.37 5.90 10.02
CA ASP A 201 -15.14 7.13 10.29
C ASP A 201 -14.42 8.17 11.16
N ARG A 202 -13.32 7.77 11.82
CA ARG A 202 -12.46 8.70 12.60
C ARG A 202 -11.58 9.60 11.74
N LEU A 203 -11.54 9.39 10.44
CA LEU A 203 -10.75 10.15 9.49
C LEU A 203 -11.68 10.87 8.51
N THR A 204 -11.39 12.13 8.25
CA THR A 204 -12.11 12.91 7.23
C THR A 204 -11.24 13.03 5.99
N LEU A 205 -11.70 12.46 4.86
CA LEU A 205 -11.03 12.62 3.57
C LEU A 205 -11.09 14.09 3.13
N VAL A 206 -9.93 14.64 2.81
CA VAL A 206 -9.77 16.03 2.31
C VAL A 206 -9.66 16.01 0.79
N GLU A 207 -8.73 15.21 0.28
CA GLU A 207 -8.44 15.10 -1.14
C GLU A 207 -7.88 13.72 -1.46
N CYS A 208 -8.05 13.26 -2.69
CA CYS A 208 -7.42 12.02 -3.16
C CYS A 208 -7.27 12.04 -4.68
N GLY A 209 -6.41 11.17 -5.20
CA GLY A 209 -6.20 11.09 -6.63
C GLY A 209 -5.26 9.98 -7.06
N VAL A 210 -5.02 9.97 -8.36
CA VAL A 210 -4.00 9.15 -9.02
C VAL A 210 -2.82 10.06 -9.37
N HIS A 211 -1.62 9.66 -8.99
CA HIS A 211 -0.42 10.40 -9.38
C HIS A 211 0.01 10.01 -10.79
N MET A 212 -0.09 10.96 -11.73
CA MET A 212 0.11 10.73 -13.16
C MET A 212 1.28 11.55 -13.73
N SER A 213 2.46 11.41 -13.16
CA SER A 213 3.67 12.03 -13.72
C SER A 213 4.26 11.24 -14.89
N ALA A 214 5.20 11.83 -15.60
CA ALA A 214 5.98 11.15 -16.62
C ALA A 214 6.82 10.00 -16.03
N ALA A 215 7.34 10.17 -14.81
CA ALA A 215 8.07 9.15 -14.08
C ALA A 215 7.13 8.00 -13.69
N ALA A 216 5.95 8.28 -13.10
CA ALA A 216 4.99 7.27 -12.68
C ALA A 216 4.52 6.37 -13.83
N ARG A 217 4.27 6.94 -15.02
CA ARG A 217 3.88 6.17 -16.22
C ARG A 217 4.94 5.18 -16.72
N LYS A 218 6.20 5.38 -16.33
CA LYS A 218 7.32 4.53 -16.72
C LYS A 218 7.77 3.57 -15.61
N ALA A 219 7.59 3.93 -14.36
CA ALA A 219 8.19 3.24 -13.23
C ALA A 219 7.53 1.88 -12.90
N SER A 220 6.23 1.74 -13.17
CA SER A 220 5.45 0.52 -12.93
C SER A 220 4.33 0.38 -13.97
N ASP A 221 3.65 -0.75 -14.01
CA ASP A 221 2.40 -0.97 -14.75
C ASP A 221 1.16 -0.46 -14.00
N HIS A 222 1.29 -0.12 -12.71
CA HIS A 222 0.32 0.62 -11.92
C HIS A 222 0.76 2.08 -11.75
N LEU A 223 -0.21 2.98 -11.65
CA LEU A 223 -0.01 4.34 -11.15
C LEU A 223 -0.27 4.37 -9.64
N PRO A 224 0.52 5.10 -8.85
CA PRO A 224 0.22 5.24 -7.45
C PRO A 224 -1.06 6.05 -7.23
N ILE A 225 -1.78 5.68 -6.19
CA ILE A 225 -2.92 6.43 -5.67
C ILE A 225 -2.56 7.04 -4.32
N TRP A 226 -3.16 8.18 -4.01
CA TRP A 226 -2.92 8.89 -2.76
C TRP A 226 -4.21 9.46 -2.19
N ALA A 227 -4.21 9.69 -0.89
CA ALA A 227 -5.30 10.37 -0.19
C ALA A 227 -4.73 11.21 0.97
N GLU A 228 -5.37 12.34 1.22
CA GLU A 228 -5.08 13.22 2.35
C GLU A 228 -6.26 13.23 3.30
N PHE A 229 -5.97 13.02 4.57
CA PHE A 229 -6.95 12.96 5.63
C PHE A 229 -6.70 14.05 6.66
N ARG A 230 -7.77 14.56 7.23
CA ARG A 230 -7.75 15.35 8.47
C ARG A 230 -7.83 14.38 9.64
N LEU A 231 -6.90 14.59 10.58
CA LEU A 231 -6.80 13.87 11.85
C LEU A 231 -7.57 14.61 12.93
#